data_025453954c7b0a3cfc2350cba4059a42
#
_entry.id   025453954c7b0a3cfc2350cba4059a42
#
_cell.length_a   1.000
_cell.length_b   1.000
_cell.length_c   1.000
_cell.angle_alpha   90.00
_cell.angle_beta   90.00
_cell.angle_gamma   90.00
#
_symmetry.space_group_name_H-M   'P 1'
#
loop_
_entity.id
_entity.type
_entity.pdbx_description
1 polymer ?
#
loop_
_entity_poly.entity_id
_entity_poly.type
_entity_poly.pdbx_seq_one_letter_code
_entity_poly.pdbx_strand_id
1 'polypeptide(L)'
;MKVINLGEKPSLLNTYVAQMRDKKIQKDSLRFRKNLERLGNIFAYEISKVLESSEKAVVTPLGIANVPTHDEQIVVATILRAGLPLHEGILNYFDNAQNAFVAAYRKYSKGEDFNINIEYCSTPDLTDKTLILSDTMLATGASIELAYNKLCESGEPKHTHLVCPICSAYAVEYIMKHLPGDRVTLWVAAIDEELTGKSYIVPGLGDAGDLAFGKKK
;
A
#
# COMPACT_ATOMS: atom_id res chain seq x y z
N MET A 1 -15.62 -2.54 -5.67
CA MET A 1 -14.15 -2.39 -5.55
C MET A 1 -13.48 -3.00 -6.78
N LYS A 2 -12.52 -2.30 -7.36
CA LYS A 2 -11.67 -2.82 -8.45
C LYS A 2 -10.40 -3.42 -7.84
N VAL A 3 -9.97 -4.61 -8.32
CA VAL A 3 -8.71 -5.24 -7.93
C VAL A 3 -7.81 -5.26 -9.17
N ILE A 4 -6.58 -4.75 -9.03
CA ILE A 4 -5.60 -4.68 -10.11
C ILE A 4 -4.35 -5.44 -9.65
N ASN A 5 -4.12 -6.59 -10.27
CA ASN A 5 -2.95 -7.42 -10.02
C ASN A 5 -1.87 -7.14 -11.08
N LEU A 6 -0.84 -6.37 -10.71
CA LEU A 6 0.26 -6.04 -11.61
C LEU A 6 1.19 -7.22 -11.87
N GLY A 7 1.15 -8.25 -11.03
CA GLY A 7 1.98 -9.45 -11.17
C GLY A 7 1.51 -10.44 -12.23
N GLU A 8 0.31 -10.27 -12.81
CA GLU A 8 -0.22 -11.14 -13.87
C GLU A 8 0.60 -11.09 -15.17
N LYS A 9 1.24 -9.94 -15.43
CA LYS A 9 2.11 -9.78 -16.59
C LYS A 9 3.57 -9.78 -16.16
N PRO A 10 4.46 -10.52 -16.85
CA PRO A 10 5.89 -10.51 -16.55
C PRO A 10 6.49 -9.12 -16.65
N SER A 11 7.17 -8.69 -15.59
CA SER A 11 7.84 -7.38 -15.50
C SER A 11 8.93 -7.39 -14.42
N LEU A 12 9.64 -6.28 -14.22
CA LEU A 12 10.59 -6.12 -13.11
C LEU A 12 9.91 -6.24 -11.73
N LEU A 13 8.63 -5.93 -11.63
CA LEU A 13 7.85 -6.12 -10.42
C LEU A 13 7.93 -7.58 -9.93
N ASN A 14 7.74 -8.55 -10.84
CA ASN A 14 7.82 -9.98 -10.51
C ASN A 14 9.23 -10.38 -10.03
N THR A 15 10.27 -9.76 -10.58
CA THR A 15 11.65 -9.99 -10.12
C THR A 15 11.85 -9.53 -8.68
N TYR A 16 11.32 -8.35 -8.32
CA TYR A 16 11.42 -7.84 -6.95
C TYR A 16 10.59 -8.67 -5.96
N VAL A 17 9.39 -9.07 -6.36
CA VAL A 17 8.55 -9.99 -5.56
C VAL A 17 9.27 -11.33 -5.35
N ALA A 18 9.85 -11.92 -6.39
CA ALA A 18 10.60 -13.16 -6.29
C ALA A 18 11.78 -13.05 -5.31
N GLN A 19 12.55 -11.96 -5.35
CA GLN A 19 13.65 -11.71 -4.41
C GLN A 19 13.15 -11.56 -2.96
N MET A 20 11.99 -10.94 -2.76
CA MET A 20 11.39 -10.79 -1.43
C MET A 20 10.85 -12.10 -0.88
N ARG A 21 10.45 -13.03 -1.75
CA ARG A 21 9.97 -14.37 -1.36
C ARG A 21 11.11 -15.36 -1.17
N ASP A 22 12.26 -15.18 -1.83
CA ASP A 22 13.38 -16.12 -1.78
C ASP A 22 13.98 -16.16 -0.38
N LYS A 23 13.95 -17.34 0.26
CA LYS A 23 14.39 -17.59 1.63
C LYS A 23 15.86 -17.18 1.92
N LYS A 24 16.70 -17.11 0.90
CA LYS A 24 18.11 -16.70 1.04
C LYS A 24 18.27 -15.20 0.83
N ILE A 25 17.67 -14.66 -0.25
CA ILE A 25 17.80 -13.26 -0.66
C ILE A 25 17.10 -12.33 0.32
N GLN A 26 15.92 -12.67 0.82
CA GLN A 26 15.13 -11.85 1.74
C GLN A 26 15.82 -11.55 3.09
N LYS A 27 16.86 -12.31 3.46
CA LYS A 27 17.65 -12.09 4.69
C LYS A 27 18.50 -10.83 4.64
N ASP A 28 18.79 -10.30 3.46
CA ASP A 28 19.39 -8.98 3.28
C ASP A 28 18.32 -7.90 3.47
N SER A 29 18.26 -7.34 4.68
CA SER A 29 17.26 -6.34 5.05
C SER A 29 17.36 -5.06 4.21
N LEU A 30 18.57 -4.68 3.75
CA LEU A 30 18.72 -3.53 2.86
C LEU A 30 18.05 -3.81 1.51
N ARG A 31 18.32 -4.96 0.91
CA ARG A 31 17.71 -5.39 -0.35
C ARG A 31 16.20 -5.53 -0.22
N PHE A 32 15.73 -6.08 0.91
CA PHE A 32 14.29 -6.22 1.18
C PHE A 32 13.60 -4.86 1.19
N ARG A 33 14.14 -3.87 1.93
CA ARG A 33 13.60 -2.50 1.95
C ARG A 33 13.68 -1.83 0.57
N LYS A 34 14.81 -1.99 -0.15
CA LYS A 34 14.95 -1.42 -1.50
C LYS A 34 14.01 -2.06 -2.53
N ASN A 35 13.65 -3.33 -2.37
CA ASN A 35 12.65 -3.95 -3.23
C ASN A 35 11.24 -3.44 -2.91
N LEU A 36 10.89 -3.21 -1.63
CA LEU A 36 9.65 -2.54 -1.25
C LEU A 36 9.56 -1.13 -1.85
N GLU A 37 10.62 -0.34 -1.75
CA GLU A 37 10.69 1.00 -2.36
C GLU A 37 10.50 0.95 -3.88
N ARG A 38 11.15 0.01 -4.58
CA ARG A 38 10.98 -0.20 -6.02
C ARG A 38 9.55 -0.60 -6.40
N LEU A 39 8.92 -1.43 -5.60
CA LEU A 39 7.50 -1.75 -5.76
C LEU A 39 6.63 -0.50 -5.57
N GLY A 40 6.94 0.32 -4.57
CA GLY A 40 6.28 1.62 -4.36
C GLY A 40 6.36 2.54 -5.58
N ASN A 41 7.55 2.64 -6.20
CA ASN A 41 7.75 3.39 -7.43
C ASN A 41 6.86 2.87 -8.58
N ILE A 42 6.78 1.55 -8.75
CA ILE A 42 5.97 0.94 -9.82
C ILE A 42 4.48 1.17 -9.56
N PHE A 43 4.01 0.94 -8.33
CA PHE A 43 2.61 1.20 -7.98
C PHE A 43 2.23 2.67 -8.18
N ALA A 44 3.09 3.60 -7.77
CA ALA A 44 2.85 5.03 -7.96
C ALA A 44 2.69 5.40 -9.44
N TYR A 45 3.56 4.87 -10.31
CA TYR A 45 3.47 5.08 -11.74
C TYR A 45 2.19 4.48 -12.33
N GLU A 46 1.81 3.26 -11.94
CA GLU A 46 0.57 2.64 -12.42
C GLU A 46 -0.68 3.37 -11.91
N ILE A 47 -0.67 3.83 -10.65
CA ILE A 47 -1.75 4.65 -10.09
C ILE A 47 -1.86 5.98 -10.85
N SER A 48 -0.75 6.63 -11.19
CA SER A 48 -0.78 7.91 -11.91
C SER A 48 -1.54 7.86 -13.23
N LYS A 49 -1.59 6.70 -13.89
CA LYS A 49 -2.33 6.53 -15.15
C LYS A 49 -3.85 6.60 -15.01
N VAL A 50 -4.37 6.48 -13.81
CA VAL A 50 -5.82 6.50 -13.52
C VAL A 50 -6.26 7.73 -12.72
N LEU A 51 -5.32 8.61 -12.35
CA LEU A 51 -5.61 9.90 -11.74
C LEU A 51 -6.20 10.86 -12.77
N GLU A 52 -6.98 11.82 -12.29
CA GLU A 52 -7.49 12.90 -13.14
C GLU A 52 -6.35 13.76 -13.67
N SER A 53 -6.46 14.16 -14.91
CA SER A 53 -5.48 15.05 -15.56
C SER A 53 -6.17 16.23 -16.23
N SER A 54 -5.49 17.38 -16.25
CA SER A 54 -5.90 18.57 -16.98
C SER A 54 -4.81 18.98 -17.97
N GLU A 55 -5.22 19.63 -19.07
CA GLU A 55 -4.27 20.13 -20.05
C GLU A 55 -3.63 21.42 -19.54
N LYS A 56 -2.29 21.45 -19.48
CA LYS A 56 -1.53 22.61 -19.04
C LYS A 56 -0.67 23.16 -20.17
N ALA A 57 -0.81 24.46 -20.42
CA ALA A 57 0.03 25.17 -21.35
C ALA A 57 1.41 25.45 -20.71
N VAL A 58 2.45 24.80 -21.22
CA VAL A 58 3.83 24.92 -20.75
C VAL A 58 4.62 25.81 -21.71
N VAL A 59 5.18 26.89 -21.21
CA VAL A 59 6.05 27.78 -21.98
C VAL A 59 7.43 27.13 -22.11
N THR A 60 7.84 26.86 -23.34
CA THR A 60 9.16 26.32 -23.68
C THR A 60 10.04 27.43 -24.31
N PRO A 61 11.35 27.23 -24.45
CA PRO A 61 12.20 28.21 -25.16
C PRO A 61 11.80 28.49 -26.61
N LEU A 62 11.01 27.60 -27.25
CA LEU A 62 10.67 27.72 -28.66
C LEU A 62 9.16 27.93 -28.92
N GLY A 63 8.32 27.92 -27.89
CA GLY A 63 6.87 28.07 -28.03
C GLY A 63 6.07 27.57 -26.83
N ILE A 64 4.81 27.20 -27.08
CA ILE A 64 3.91 26.69 -26.06
C ILE A 64 3.60 25.22 -26.39
N ALA A 65 3.76 24.34 -25.40
CA ALA A 65 3.36 22.93 -25.47
C ALA A 65 2.16 22.71 -24.53
N ASN A 66 1.10 22.07 -25.04
CA ASN A 66 -0.01 21.61 -24.20
C ASN A 66 0.28 20.20 -23.74
N VAL A 67 0.33 20.00 -22.41
CA VAL A 67 0.73 18.72 -21.80
C VAL A 67 -0.32 18.32 -20.75
N PRO A 68 -0.87 17.10 -20.80
CA PRO A 68 -1.72 16.61 -19.73
C PRO A 68 -0.89 16.40 -18.45
N THR A 69 -1.31 17.03 -17.37
CA THR A 69 -0.65 16.95 -16.05
C THR A 69 -1.68 16.58 -14.97
N HIS A 70 -1.19 16.02 -13.86
CA HIS A 70 -2.03 15.68 -12.72
C HIS A 70 -1.96 16.82 -11.69
N ASP A 71 -3.13 17.30 -11.29
CA ASP A 71 -3.27 18.38 -10.29
C ASP A 71 -4.01 17.89 -9.03
N GLU A 72 -4.18 16.58 -8.86
CA GLU A 72 -4.87 16.00 -7.71
C GLU A 72 -4.11 16.23 -6.41
N GLN A 73 -4.86 16.56 -5.36
CA GLN A 73 -4.33 16.59 -4.00
C GLN A 73 -4.24 15.15 -3.47
N ILE A 74 -3.03 14.68 -3.25
CA ILE A 74 -2.74 13.31 -2.84
C ILE A 74 -2.30 13.29 -1.38
N VAL A 75 -2.83 12.32 -0.63
CA VAL A 75 -2.32 11.93 0.68
C VAL A 75 -1.78 10.52 0.59
N VAL A 76 -0.51 10.32 0.91
CA VAL A 76 0.11 9.00 0.99
C VAL A 76 0.14 8.55 2.44
N ALA A 77 -0.52 7.45 2.75
CA ALA A 77 -0.60 6.86 4.08
C ALA A 77 0.08 5.49 4.11
N THR A 78 0.61 5.11 5.26
CA THR A 78 1.18 3.77 5.44
C THR A 78 0.95 3.21 6.82
N ILE A 79 0.84 1.88 6.90
CA ILE A 79 0.84 1.14 8.15
C ILE A 79 2.28 0.82 8.55
N LEU A 80 2.69 1.35 9.70
CA LEU A 80 4.03 1.11 10.26
C LEU A 80 4.12 -0.31 10.84
N ARG A 81 5.30 -0.94 10.82
CA ARG A 81 6.65 -0.46 10.41
C ARG A 81 6.99 -0.81 8.96
N ALA A 82 6.58 -1.99 8.48
CA ALA A 82 7.03 -2.57 7.22
C ALA A 82 6.62 -1.77 5.98
N GLY A 83 5.50 -1.02 6.05
CA GLY A 83 5.02 -0.17 4.96
C GLY A 83 5.92 1.02 4.63
N LEU A 84 6.83 1.43 5.54
CA LEU A 84 7.62 2.66 5.36
C LEU A 84 8.47 2.69 4.07
N PRO A 85 9.22 1.66 3.68
CA PRO A 85 9.96 1.71 2.42
C PRO A 85 9.06 1.73 1.17
N LEU A 86 7.88 1.08 1.25
CA LEU A 86 6.88 1.13 0.18
C LEU A 86 6.32 2.56 0.03
N HIS A 87 6.03 3.21 1.15
CA HIS A 87 5.62 4.60 1.23
C HIS A 87 6.65 5.56 0.61
N GLU A 88 7.93 5.41 0.96
CA GLU A 88 9.03 6.18 0.35
C GLU A 88 9.05 6.03 -1.17
N GLY A 89 8.87 4.80 -1.68
CA GLY A 89 8.79 4.55 -3.11
C GLY A 89 7.61 5.26 -3.79
N ILE A 90 6.45 5.34 -3.12
CA ILE A 90 5.29 6.09 -3.64
C ILE A 90 5.60 7.59 -3.65
N LEU A 91 6.19 8.12 -2.59
CA LEU A 91 6.54 9.54 -2.49
C LEU A 91 7.56 10.00 -3.53
N ASN A 92 8.42 9.11 -4.04
CA ASN A 92 9.35 9.44 -5.12
C ASN A 92 8.66 9.90 -6.43
N TYR A 93 7.34 9.71 -6.55
CA TYR A 93 6.54 10.07 -7.73
C TYR A 93 5.54 11.21 -7.45
N PHE A 94 5.20 11.43 -6.20
CA PHE A 94 4.21 12.44 -5.79
C PHE A 94 4.84 13.47 -4.85
N ASP A 95 5.68 14.36 -5.41
CA ASP A 95 6.50 15.33 -4.68
C ASP A 95 5.73 16.20 -3.70
N ASN A 96 4.49 16.55 -4.04
CA ASN A 96 3.64 17.45 -3.24
C ASN A 96 2.64 16.69 -2.36
N ALA A 97 2.72 15.35 -2.26
CA ALA A 97 1.78 14.59 -1.46
C ALA A 97 1.93 14.89 0.02
N GLN A 98 0.80 15.05 0.69
CA GLN A 98 0.75 15.08 2.15
C GLN A 98 0.91 13.66 2.69
N ASN A 99 1.37 13.53 3.94
CA ASN A 99 1.70 12.22 4.50
C ASN A 99 0.83 11.89 5.71
N ALA A 100 0.46 10.60 5.83
CA ALA A 100 -0.21 10.04 6.99
C ALA A 100 0.46 8.74 7.45
N PHE A 101 0.47 8.51 8.77
CA PHE A 101 1.09 7.35 9.37
C PHE A 101 0.16 6.71 10.38
N VAL A 102 -0.02 5.39 10.27
CA VAL A 102 -0.82 4.60 11.20
C VAL A 102 0.06 3.53 11.83
N ALA A 103 0.15 3.51 13.16
CA ALA A 103 0.78 2.42 13.88
C ALA A 103 -0.32 1.51 14.44
N ALA A 104 -0.45 0.33 13.84
CA ALA A 104 -1.35 -0.73 14.27
C ALA A 104 -0.55 -1.92 14.80
N TYR A 105 -0.98 -2.50 15.92
CA TYR A 105 -0.36 -3.70 16.44
C TYR A 105 -1.42 -4.70 16.94
N ARG A 106 -1.02 -5.97 16.92
CA ARG A 106 -1.85 -7.06 17.42
C ARG A 106 -1.65 -7.19 18.94
N LYS A 107 -2.71 -6.97 19.71
CA LYS A 107 -2.72 -7.23 21.15
C LYS A 107 -3.34 -8.62 21.39
N TYR A 108 -2.54 -9.51 21.95
CA TYR A 108 -3.06 -10.82 22.36
C TYR A 108 -3.84 -10.67 23.67
N SER A 109 -5.14 -10.97 23.65
CA SER A 109 -5.95 -11.14 24.85
C SER A 109 -5.71 -12.55 25.43
N LYS A 110 -5.96 -12.74 26.74
CA LYS A 110 -5.97 -14.08 27.35
C LYS A 110 -7.14 -14.88 26.76
N GLY A 111 -6.84 -15.65 25.69
CA GLY A 111 -7.78 -16.36 24.83
C GLY A 111 -7.28 -16.23 23.38
N GLU A 112 -7.70 -17.12 22.48
CA GLU A 112 -7.19 -17.17 21.09
C GLU A 112 -7.61 -15.96 20.22
N ASP A 113 -8.40 -15.02 20.74
CA ASP A 113 -8.81 -13.81 20.04
C ASP A 113 -7.77 -12.71 20.19
N PHE A 114 -7.27 -12.19 19.08
CA PHE A 114 -6.43 -11.00 19.04
C PHE A 114 -7.23 -9.79 18.55
N ASN A 115 -7.12 -8.68 19.26
CA ASN A 115 -7.64 -7.38 18.82
C ASN A 115 -6.50 -6.57 18.17
N ILE A 116 -6.80 -5.94 17.04
CA ILE A 116 -5.89 -4.98 16.42
C ILE A 116 -6.22 -3.62 17.01
N ASN A 117 -5.22 -2.98 17.62
CA ASN A 117 -5.35 -1.63 18.16
C ASN A 117 -4.49 -0.65 17.36
N ILE A 118 -5.02 0.54 17.13
CA ILE A 118 -4.27 1.67 16.61
C ILE A 118 -3.78 2.50 17.78
N GLU A 119 -2.46 2.57 17.96
CA GLU A 119 -1.84 3.41 19.02
C GLU A 119 -1.51 4.81 18.55
N TYR A 120 -1.25 4.97 17.26
CA TYR A 120 -0.86 6.24 16.69
C TYR A 120 -1.48 6.41 15.31
N CYS A 121 -2.06 7.57 15.08
CA CYS A 121 -2.52 7.99 13.77
C CYS A 121 -2.22 9.48 13.62
N SER A 122 -1.44 9.83 12.60
CA SER A 122 -1.22 11.22 12.19
C SER A 122 -1.64 11.33 10.75
N THR A 123 -2.57 12.24 10.46
CA THR A 123 -3.14 12.42 9.14
C THR A 123 -3.53 13.88 8.91
N PRO A 124 -3.38 14.43 7.69
CA PRO A 124 -4.02 15.68 7.30
C PRO A 124 -5.54 15.44 7.12
N ASP A 125 -6.28 16.52 6.86
CA ASP A 125 -7.66 16.42 6.36
C ASP A 125 -7.68 15.69 5.02
N LEU A 126 -8.57 14.68 4.89
CA LEU A 126 -8.72 13.83 3.69
C LEU A 126 -9.86 14.26 2.77
N THR A 127 -10.66 15.26 3.17
CA THR A 127 -11.83 15.69 2.43
C THR A 127 -11.47 16.05 0.98
N ASP A 128 -12.17 15.41 0.04
CA ASP A 128 -12.00 15.59 -1.42
C ASP A 128 -10.59 15.28 -1.98
N LYS A 129 -9.72 14.63 -1.22
CA LYS A 129 -8.38 14.23 -1.66
C LYS A 129 -8.34 12.77 -2.09
N THR A 130 -7.35 12.44 -2.90
CA THR A 130 -7.04 11.05 -3.24
C THR A 130 -6.11 10.47 -2.18
N LEU A 131 -6.54 9.38 -1.54
CA LEU A 131 -5.75 8.64 -0.55
C LEU A 131 -5.04 7.47 -1.21
N ILE A 132 -3.72 7.34 -0.98
CA ILE A 132 -2.96 6.14 -1.31
C ILE A 132 -2.53 5.50 0.02
N LEU A 133 -3.22 4.43 0.45
CA LEU A 133 -2.94 3.72 1.69
C LEU A 133 -2.15 2.45 1.40
N SER A 134 -0.94 2.35 1.95
CA SER A 134 -0.03 1.23 1.71
C SER A 134 0.20 0.36 2.94
N ASP A 135 0.25 -0.95 2.71
CA ASP A 135 0.78 -1.96 3.63
C ASP A 135 1.55 -3.01 2.81
N THR A 136 2.50 -3.69 3.42
CA THR A 136 3.32 -4.69 2.72
C THR A 136 2.61 -6.00 2.47
N MET A 137 1.72 -6.38 3.39
CA MET A 137 1.03 -7.67 3.36
C MET A 137 -0.42 -7.54 3.83
N LEU A 138 -1.33 -8.05 3.04
CA LEU A 138 -2.75 -8.11 3.36
C LEU A 138 -3.15 -9.55 3.64
N ALA A 139 -3.00 -9.99 4.91
CA ALA A 139 -3.27 -11.36 5.30
C ALA A 139 -4.76 -11.61 5.59
N THR A 140 -5.36 -10.89 6.54
CA THR A 140 -6.78 -11.02 6.88
C THR A 140 -7.63 -9.84 6.42
N GLY A 141 -7.03 -8.72 6.08
CA GLY A 141 -7.74 -7.48 5.74
C GLY A 141 -8.06 -6.57 6.92
N ALA A 142 -8.13 -7.10 8.13
CA ALA A 142 -8.58 -6.35 9.31
C ALA A 142 -7.71 -5.14 9.67
N SER A 143 -6.37 -5.22 9.48
CA SER A 143 -5.48 -4.09 9.77
C SER A 143 -5.71 -2.91 8.82
N ILE A 144 -5.90 -3.19 7.54
CA ILE A 144 -6.11 -2.14 6.53
C ILE A 144 -7.50 -1.53 6.66
N GLU A 145 -8.53 -2.32 6.97
CA GLU A 145 -9.87 -1.83 7.27
C GLU A 145 -9.85 -0.87 8.46
N LEU A 146 -9.19 -1.28 9.56
CA LEU A 146 -9.10 -0.46 10.76
C LEU A 146 -8.33 0.85 10.49
N ALA A 147 -7.21 0.77 9.74
CA ALA A 147 -6.43 1.93 9.36
C ALA A 147 -7.21 2.87 8.45
N TYR A 148 -7.92 2.33 7.46
CA TYR A 148 -8.78 3.10 6.55
C TYR A 148 -9.86 3.84 7.33
N ASN A 149 -10.61 3.15 8.19
CA ASN A 149 -11.67 3.76 8.99
C ASN A 149 -11.12 4.85 9.92
N LYS A 150 -9.95 4.61 10.54
CA LYS A 150 -9.30 5.61 11.41
C LYS A 150 -8.85 6.85 10.64
N LEU A 151 -8.32 6.70 9.44
CA LEU A 151 -7.93 7.82 8.59
C LEU A 151 -9.16 8.63 8.15
N CYS A 152 -10.26 7.97 7.81
CA CYS A 152 -11.50 8.61 7.38
C CYS A 152 -12.20 9.43 8.48
N GLU A 153 -11.83 9.27 9.76
CA GLU A 153 -12.27 10.19 10.83
C GLU A 153 -11.79 11.64 10.58
N SER A 154 -10.75 11.84 9.77
CA SER A 154 -10.21 13.16 9.41
C SER A 154 -10.69 13.67 8.04
N GLY A 155 -11.81 13.19 7.57
CA GLY A 155 -12.42 13.56 6.29
C GLY A 155 -12.57 12.37 5.35
N GLU A 156 -13.55 12.44 4.46
CA GLU A 156 -13.83 11.38 3.50
C GLU A 156 -13.03 11.61 2.20
N PRO A 157 -12.11 10.67 1.82
CA PRO A 157 -11.37 10.82 0.58
C PRO A 157 -12.30 10.63 -0.63
N LYS A 158 -12.03 11.39 -1.69
CA LYS A 158 -12.73 11.28 -2.97
C LYS A 158 -12.55 9.87 -3.58
N HIS A 159 -11.33 9.33 -3.50
CA HIS A 159 -10.99 7.96 -3.90
C HIS A 159 -9.82 7.43 -3.07
N THR A 160 -9.79 6.12 -2.85
CA THR A 160 -8.69 5.46 -2.13
C THR A 160 -8.05 4.37 -2.98
N HIS A 161 -6.73 4.47 -3.16
CA HIS A 161 -5.91 3.41 -3.71
C HIS A 161 -5.24 2.64 -2.56
N LEU A 162 -5.65 1.40 -2.34
CA LEU A 162 -4.96 0.49 -1.41
C LEU A 162 -3.81 -0.17 -2.16
N VAL A 163 -2.62 -0.13 -1.59
CA VAL A 163 -1.40 -0.72 -2.19
C VAL A 163 -0.85 -1.78 -1.26
N CYS A 164 -0.97 -3.04 -1.66
CA CYS A 164 -0.49 -4.19 -0.90
C CYS A 164 0.23 -5.17 -1.82
N PRO A 165 1.58 -5.21 -1.85
CA PRO A 165 2.33 -6.10 -2.73
C PRO A 165 1.91 -7.57 -2.65
N ILE A 166 1.70 -8.11 -1.45
CA ILE A 166 1.32 -9.51 -1.24
C ILE A 166 0.00 -9.58 -0.49
N CYS A 167 -1.01 -10.20 -1.10
CA CYS A 167 -2.33 -10.37 -0.50
C CYS A 167 -2.71 -11.85 -0.45
N SER A 168 -3.57 -12.22 0.51
CA SER A 168 -4.29 -13.49 0.44
C SER A 168 -5.61 -13.32 -0.31
N ALA A 169 -6.09 -14.39 -0.95
CA ALA A 169 -7.42 -14.42 -1.57
C ALA A 169 -8.52 -14.09 -0.53
N TYR A 170 -8.39 -14.64 0.68
CA TYR A 170 -9.28 -14.33 1.81
C TYR A 170 -9.38 -12.83 2.11
N ALA A 171 -8.21 -12.14 2.19
CA ALA A 171 -8.20 -10.71 2.49
C ALA A 171 -8.80 -9.86 1.38
N VAL A 172 -8.63 -10.25 0.13
CA VAL A 172 -9.27 -9.59 -1.01
C VAL A 172 -10.79 -9.65 -0.87
N GLU A 173 -11.34 -10.84 -0.60
CA GLU A 173 -12.78 -11.01 -0.37
C GLU A 173 -13.27 -10.23 0.86
N TYR A 174 -12.48 -10.24 1.93
CA TYR A 174 -12.81 -9.52 3.16
C TYR A 174 -12.96 -8.02 2.90
N ILE A 175 -11.96 -7.36 2.34
CA ILE A 175 -12.01 -5.91 2.11
C ILE A 175 -13.05 -5.51 1.06
N MET A 176 -13.34 -6.37 0.08
CA MET A 176 -14.44 -6.14 -0.87
C MET A 176 -15.81 -6.05 -0.20
N LYS A 177 -16.00 -6.72 0.94
CA LYS A 177 -17.24 -6.71 1.73
C LYS A 177 -17.31 -5.57 2.74
N HIS A 178 -16.15 -5.09 3.23
CA HIS A 178 -16.11 -4.17 4.37
C HIS A 178 -15.74 -2.73 4.00
N LEU A 179 -15.16 -2.50 2.83
CA LEU A 179 -14.81 -1.15 2.37
C LEU A 179 -15.74 -0.67 1.24
N PRO A 180 -15.91 0.66 1.04
CA PRO A 180 -16.79 1.22 0.02
C PRO A 180 -16.28 0.88 -1.40
N GLY A 181 -16.93 -0.07 -2.05
CA GLY A 181 -16.48 -0.70 -3.30
C GLY A 181 -16.39 0.21 -4.52
N ASP A 182 -17.15 1.30 -4.55
CA ASP A 182 -17.18 2.31 -5.61
C ASP A 182 -16.00 3.30 -5.53
N ARG A 183 -15.50 3.56 -4.32
CA ARG A 183 -14.46 4.54 -4.05
C ARG A 183 -13.10 3.95 -3.65
N VAL A 184 -12.95 2.63 -3.76
CA VAL A 184 -11.70 1.94 -3.40
C VAL A 184 -11.21 1.07 -4.55
N THR A 185 -9.92 1.19 -4.87
CA THR A 185 -9.19 0.32 -5.80
C THR A 185 -8.05 -0.36 -5.05
N LEU A 186 -7.98 -1.68 -5.11
CA LEU A 186 -6.87 -2.46 -4.57
C LEU A 186 -5.82 -2.75 -5.65
N TRP A 187 -4.57 -2.43 -5.36
CA TRP A 187 -3.40 -2.70 -6.20
C TRP A 187 -2.51 -3.73 -5.53
N VAL A 188 -2.23 -4.83 -6.23
CA VAL A 188 -1.41 -5.94 -5.71
C VAL A 188 -0.34 -6.36 -6.70
N ALA A 189 0.70 -7.03 -6.22
CA ALA A 189 1.71 -7.67 -7.04
C ALA A 189 1.56 -9.20 -7.06
N ALA A 190 0.91 -9.78 -6.05
CA ALA A 190 0.56 -11.18 -6.02
C ALA A 190 -0.62 -11.43 -5.07
N ILE A 191 -1.46 -12.41 -5.42
CA ILE A 191 -2.53 -12.93 -4.59
C ILE A 191 -2.22 -14.40 -4.33
N ASP A 192 -2.09 -14.78 -3.07
CA ASP A 192 -1.79 -16.13 -2.60
C ASP A 192 -3.05 -16.77 -1.99
N GLU A 193 -3.25 -18.07 -2.23
CA GLU A 193 -4.53 -18.73 -1.96
C GLU A 193 -4.76 -19.05 -0.48
N GLU A 194 -3.69 -19.29 0.30
CA GLU A 194 -3.82 -19.90 1.62
C GLU A 194 -3.36 -18.99 2.76
N LEU A 195 -3.97 -19.21 3.94
CA LEU A 195 -3.50 -18.70 5.22
C LEU A 195 -3.24 -19.83 6.19
N THR A 196 -2.14 -19.72 6.96
CA THR A 196 -1.93 -20.61 8.10
C THR A 196 -2.91 -20.31 9.24
N GLY A 197 -3.07 -21.21 10.21
CA GLY A 197 -3.87 -20.96 11.41
C GLY A 197 -3.41 -19.75 12.26
N LYS A 198 -2.20 -19.23 12.02
CA LYS A 198 -1.68 -18.01 12.62
C LYS A 198 -1.77 -16.79 11.69
N SER A 199 -2.60 -16.86 10.65
CA SER A 199 -2.82 -15.80 9.65
C SER A 199 -1.55 -15.36 8.90
N TYR A 200 -0.61 -16.27 8.61
CA TYR A 200 0.46 -16.03 7.66
C TYR A 200 0.01 -16.45 6.26
N ILE A 201 0.34 -15.63 5.27
CA ILE A 201 0.06 -15.90 3.85
C ILE A 201 0.97 -17.04 3.35
N VAL A 202 0.42 -17.98 2.58
CA VAL A 202 1.15 -19.12 1.98
C VAL A 202 0.97 -19.10 0.47
N PRO A 203 2.06 -19.09 -0.32
CA PRO A 203 3.47 -19.17 0.08
C PRO A 203 4.00 -17.89 0.76
N GLY A 204 3.40 -16.71 0.57
CA GLY A 204 3.77 -15.47 1.24
C GLY A 204 5.24 -15.10 1.13
N LEU A 205 5.77 -14.44 2.16
CA LEU A 205 7.19 -14.10 2.31
C LEU A 205 7.66 -14.15 3.79
N GLY A 206 6.80 -14.50 4.73
CA GLY A 206 7.07 -14.49 6.18
C GLY A 206 6.62 -13.19 6.85
N ASP A 207 7.37 -12.68 7.83
CA ASP A 207 7.08 -11.42 8.53
C ASP A 207 7.88 -10.28 7.90
N ALA A 208 7.17 -9.42 7.16
CA ALA A 208 7.78 -8.29 6.45
C ALA A 208 8.42 -7.28 7.42
N GLY A 209 7.85 -7.07 8.60
CA GLY A 209 8.39 -6.17 9.61
C GLY A 209 9.73 -6.65 10.15
N ASP A 210 9.83 -7.92 10.44
CA ASP A 210 11.06 -8.54 10.92
C ASP A 210 12.14 -8.59 9.83
N LEU A 211 11.76 -8.85 8.58
CA LEU A 211 12.68 -8.83 7.44
C LEU A 211 13.22 -7.43 7.15
N ALA A 212 12.38 -6.41 7.24
CA ALA A 212 12.76 -5.03 6.97
C ALA A 212 13.58 -4.38 8.10
N PHE A 213 13.19 -4.59 9.37
CA PHE A 213 13.66 -3.81 10.52
C PHE A 213 14.11 -4.64 11.72
N GLY A 214 14.20 -5.95 11.57
CA GLY A 214 14.59 -6.84 12.65
C GLY A 214 13.44 -7.22 13.59
N LYS A 215 13.66 -8.30 14.33
CA LYS A 215 12.65 -8.89 15.21
C LYS A 215 12.21 -7.94 16.31
N LYS A 216 10.90 -7.90 16.55
CA LYS A 216 10.32 -7.27 17.73
C LYS A 216 10.71 -8.04 18.99
N LYS A 217 10.90 -7.33 20.10
CA LYS A 217 11.01 -7.93 21.44
C LYS A 217 9.64 -8.29 21.98
#